data_f5c90659a2cfd0e6233427332dd39af6
#
_entry.id   f5c90659a2cfd0e6233427332dd39af6
#
_cell.length_a   1.000
_cell.length_b   1.000
_cell.length_c   1.000
_cell.angle_alpha   90.00
_cell.angle_beta   90.00
_cell.angle_gamma   90.00
#
_symmetry.space_group_name_H-M   'P 1'
#
loop_
_entity.id
_entity.type
_entity.pdbx_description
1 polymer ?
#
loop_
_entity_poly.entity_id
_entity_poly.type
_entity_poly.pdbx_seq_one_letter_code
_entity_poly.pdbx_strand_id
1 'polypeptide(L)'
;MLFKIKVFCSSVLLSLCALLSTAQQIDYPSTDQVAADFKKLLERPHVPLNPSFEVTKTDSVIIEHGFIYSEKNERVPILIYKPTTGARTYPAVIFLHGTGGKKEDNKKILYQLVKRGIMGVSIDARFHGERIAGGAHGSKEYVAAATAAWENKDKARQTHPFLFDTAFDLWRVTDYLVSRSDVAPNRLGMGGISMGGIETWLAASADQRIKVIVLDISVQSFKWSLDNNKWQGRVGTIQGAHLQAAKDLGDSTLNKRNIKAVWDKLLPHITDEFDCPSLLRLMAPRALLVVGTENDPNCPLPGANIAYASAMQAYISKNATNKISRDIAPKLFHTSTPEHFKMTLDWFSKWL
;
A
#
# COMPACT_ATOMS: atom_id res chain seq x y z
N MET A 1 -14.06 45.63 -16.39
CA MET A 1 -13.67 44.22 -16.57
C MET A 1 -12.92 43.69 -15.35
N LEU A 2 -13.24 44.16 -14.14
CA LEU A 2 -12.50 43.83 -12.89
C LEU A 2 -13.38 43.19 -11.79
N PHE A 3 -14.63 42.83 -12.09
CA PHE A 3 -15.58 42.38 -11.06
C PHE A 3 -15.85 40.85 -11.06
N LYS A 4 -15.35 40.08 -12.04
CA LYS A 4 -15.60 38.64 -12.13
C LYS A 4 -14.52 37.71 -11.51
N ILE A 5 -13.38 38.24 -11.12
CA ILE A 5 -12.27 37.41 -10.58
C ILE A 5 -12.37 37.19 -9.07
N LYS A 6 -13.03 38.08 -8.31
CA LYS A 6 -13.13 37.97 -6.84
C LYS A 6 -14.15 36.93 -6.34
N VAL A 7 -15.15 36.55 -7.15
CA VAL A 7 -16.19 35.60 -6.74
C VAL A 7 -15.70 34.15 -6.84
N PHE A 8 -14.77 33.83 -7.73
CA PHE A 8 -14.29 32.46 -7.93
C PHE A 8 -13.33 31.97 -6.83
N CYS A 9 -12.52 32.87 -6.27
CA CYS A 9 -11.62 32.51 -5.16
C CYS A 9 -12.36 32.29 -3.82
N SER A 10 -13.47 33.00 -3.58
CA SER A 10 -14.22 32.88 -2.33
C SER A 10 -15.01 31.57 -2.25
N SER A 11 -15.53 31.06 -3.37
CA SER A 11 -16.30 29.81 -3.40
C SER A 11 -15.41 28.56 -3.24
N VAL A 12 -14.16 28.59 -3.73
CA VAL A 12 -13.21 27.49 -3.55
C VAL A 12 -12.71 27.43 -2.11
N LEU A 13 -12.45 28.55 -1.46
CA LEU A 13 -12.07 28.59 -0.05
C LEU A 13 -13.21 28.16 0.89
N LEU A 14 -14.46 28.54 0.60
CA LEU A 14 -15.63 28.13 1.37
C LEU A 14 -15.92 26.63 1.23
N SER A 15 -15.73 26.04 0.04
CA SER A 15 -15.87 24.60 -0.17
C SER A 15 -14.77 23.80 0.54
N LEU A 16 -13.55 24.31 0.63
CA LEU A 16 -12.46 23.69 1.39
C LEU A 16 -12.72 23.75 2.91
N CYS A 17 -13.23 24.85 3.42
CA CYS A 17 -13.62 25.00 4.82
C CYS A 17 -14.79 24.10 5.21
N ALA A 18 -15.78 23.88 4.32
CA ALA A 18 -16.90 23.00 4.56
C ALA A 18 -16.52 21.52 4.61
N LEU A 19 -15.50 21.10 3.85
CA LEU A 19 -14.95 19.74 3.89
C LEU A 19 -14.15 19.47 5.18
N LEU A 20 -13.56 20.50 5.78
CA LEU A 20 -12.82 20.37 7.05
C LEU A 20 -13.72 20.33 8.28
N SER A 21 -14.98 20.82 8.18
CA SER A 21 -15.90 20.93 9.33
C SER A 21 -16.70 19.67 9.65
N THR A 22 -16.66 18.62 8.79
CA THR A 22 -17.40 17.36 8.99
C THR A 22 -16.50 16.15 9.20
N ALA A 23 -15.18 16.29 9.08
CA ALA A 23 -14.27 15.21 9.43
C ALA A 23 -14.23 15.11 10.95
N GLN A 24 -14.87 14.09 11.51
CA GLN A 24 -14.71 13.70 12.90
C GLN A 24 -13.20 13.56 13.16
N GLN A 25 -12.64 14.52 13.92
CA GLN A 25 -11.21 14.53 14.24
C GLN A 25 -10.95 13.32 15.13
N ILE A 26 -10.43 12.25 14.55
CA ILE A 26 -9.99 11.09 15.32
C ILE A 26 -8.69 11.51 15.98
N ASP A 27 -8.65 11.45 17.31
CA ASP A 27 -7.46 11.78 18.09
C ASP A 27 -6.49 10.58 18.04
N TYR A 28 -5.55 10.62 17.09
CA TYR A 28 -4.47 9.65 17.01
C TYR A 28 -3.26 10.12 17.80
N PRO A 29 -2.39 9.22 18.31
CA PRO A 29 -1.12 9.59 18.90
C PRO A 29 -0.26 10.44 17.94
N SER A 30 0.81 11.04 18.45
CA SER A 30 1.73 11.81 17.60
C SER A 30 2.30 10.97 16.46
N THR A 31 2.65 11.61 15.34
CA THR A 31 3.24 10.91 14.19
C THR A 31 4.51 10.13 14.56
N ASP A 32 5.31 10.67 15.45
CA ASP A 32 6.57 10.03 15.88
C ASP A 32 6.30 8.79 16.74
N GLN A 33 5.30 8.85 17.62
CA GLN A 33 4.88 7.71 18.42
C GLN A 33 4.32 6.60 17.53
N VAL A 34 3.37 6.91 16.65
CA VAL A 34 2.78 5.95 15.71
C VAL A 34 3.85 5.29 14.83
N ALA A 35 4.82 6.08 14.33
CA ALA A 35 5.91 5.55 13.52
C ALA A 35 6.79 4.57 14.29
N ALA A 36 7.13 4.91 15.54
CA ALA A 36 7.95 4.07 16.40
C ALA A 36 7.24 2.76 16.77
N ASP A 37 5.97 2.84 17.16
CA ASP A 37 5.18 1.69 17.58
C ASP A 37 4.87 0.76 16.40
N PHE A 38 4.55 1.32 15.23
CA PHE A 38 4.32 0.54 14.01
C PHE A 38 5.61 -0.18 13.55
N LYS A 39 6.75 0.53 13.58
CA LYS A 39 8.03 -0.09 13.28
C LYS A 39 8.35 -1.22 14.26
N LYS A 40 8.17 -1.01 15.56
CA LYS A 40 8.37 -2.02 16.59
C LYS A 40 7.47 -3.24 16.41
N LEU A 41 6.20 -3.05 15.99
CA LEU A 41 5.26 -4.14 15.74
C LEU A 41 5.73 -5.04 14.59
N LEU A 42 6.27 -4.46 13.51
CA LEU A 42 6.71 -5.20 12.33
C LEU A 42 8.17 -5.66 12.39
N GLU A 43 8.97 -5.15 13.31
CA GLU A 43 10.39 -5.47 13.42
C GLU A 43 10.62 -6.97 13.64
N ARG A 44 11.55 -7.53 12.88
CA ARG A 44 11.96 -8.94 12.94
C ARG A 44 13.47 -9.05 12.81
N PRO A 45 14.07 -10.18 13.25
CA PRO A 45 15.50 -10.41 13.06
C PRO A 45 15.90 -10.28 11.59
N HIS A 46 16.84 -9.37 11.30
CA HIS A 46 17.38 -9.21 9.96
C HIS A 46 18.32 -10.38 9.63
N VAL A 47 18.03 -11.05 8.52
CA VAL A 47 18.90 -12.09 7.94
C VAL A 47 19.66 -11.51 6.74
N PRO A 48 20.78 -12.13 6.32
CA PRO A 48 21.43 -11.79 5.04
C PRO A 48 20.44 -11.89 3.88
N LEU A 49 20.42 -10.90 3.01
CA LEU A 49 19.48 -10.84 1.87
C LEU A 49 19.74 -11.94 0.84
N ASN A 50 21.00 -12.38 0.67
CA ASN A 50 21.42 -13.45 -0.25
C ASN A 50 20.74 -13.37 -1.62
N PRO A 51 20.89 -12.25 -2.37
CA PRO A 51 20.23 -12.07 -3.66
C PRO A 51 20.67 -13.10 -4.68
N SER A 52 19.71 -13.65 -5.43
CA SER A 52 19.97 -14.57 -6.54
C SER A 52 19.08 -14.17 -7.71
N PHE A 53 19.68 -13.79 -8.84
CA PHE A 53 18.97 -13.28 -10.01
C PHE A 53 19.50 -13.87 -11.30
N GLU A 54 18.58 -14.25 -12.19
CA GLU A 54 18.84 -14.48 -13.60
C GLU A 54 18.62 -13.18 -14.37
N VAL A 55 19.50 -12.90 -15.33
CA VAL A 55 19.45 -11.65 -16.10
C VAL A 55 19.24 -11.94 -17.57
N THR A 56 18.18 -11.35 -18.13
CA THR A 56 17.91 -11.36 -19.57
C THR A 56 18.00 -9.94 -20.11
N LYS A 57 18.77 -9.75 -21.17
CA LYS A 57 18.93 -8.45 -21.83
C LYS A 57 18.26 -8.47 -23.21
N THR A 58 17.47 -7.45 -23.47
CA THR A 58 16.95 -7.11 -24.79
C THR A 58 17.46 -5.74 -25.24
N ASP A 59 17.15 -5.30 -26.44
CA ASP A 59 17.57 -3.98 -26.93
C ASP A 59 16.99 -2.82 -26.12
N SER A 60 15.83 -3.02 -25.47
CA SER A 60 15.06 -1.97 -24.80
C SER A 60 15.01 -2.08 -23.28
N VAL A 61 15.31 -3.25 -22.70
CA VAL A 61 15.19 -3.48 -21.25
C VAL A 61 16.11 -4.61 -20.80
N ILE A 62 16.67 -4.45 -19.59
CA ILE A 62 17.33 -5.53 -18.85
C ILE A 62 16.31 -6.03 -17.84
N ILE A 63 16.03 -7.33 -17.85
CA ILE A 63 15.10 -7.99 -16.93
C ILE A 63 15.91 -8.84 -15.97
N GLU A 64 15.76 -8.58 -14.68
CA GLU A 64 16.33 -9.40 -13.61
C GLU A 64 15.17 -10.11 -12.92
N HIS A 65 15.19 -11.44 -12.88
CA HIS A 65 14.20 -12.27 -12.23
C HIS A 65 14.88 -13.12 -11.17
N GLY A 66 14.44 -13.06 -9.93
CA GLY A 66 15.10 -13.75 -8.85
C GLY A 66 14.44 -13.50 -7.51
N PHE A 67 15.22 -13.53 -6.45
CA PHE A 67 14.70 -13.36 -5.09
C PHE A 67 15.78 -12.84 -4.13
N ILE A 68 15.29 -12.37 -2.98
CA ILE A 68 16.07 -12.14 -1.76
C ILE A 68 15.44 -12.93 -0.61
N TYR A 69 16.10 -12.98 0.55
CA TYR A 69 15.49 -13.45 1.80
C TYR A 69 15.10 -12.27 2.70
N SER A 70 13.84 -12.21 3.10
CA SER A 70 13.39 -11.28 4.14
C SER A 70 13.54 -11.86 5.54
N GLU A 71 13.31 -13.17 5.69
CA GLU A 71 13.49 -13.96 6.93
C GLU A 71 14.20 -15.28 6.59
N LYS A 72 14.61 -16.06 7.61
CA LYS A 72 15.48 -17.24 7.45
C LYS A 72 15.06 -18.22 6.34
N ASN A 73 13.74 -18.42 6.15
CA ASN A 73 13.19 -19.36 5.17
C ASN A 73 12.19 -18.68 4.24
N GLU A 74 12.16 -17.35 4.22
CA GLU A 74 11.15 -16.60 3.48
C GLU A 74 11.78 -15.90 2.29
N ARG A 75 11.59 -16.46 1.11
CA ARG A 75 11.99 -15.86 -0.15
C ARG A 75 10.99 -14.79 -0.58
N VAL A 76 11.50 -13.67 -1.02
CA VAL A 76 10.72 -12.63 -1.70
C VAL A 76 11.09 -12.67 -3.18
N PRO A 77 10.27 -13.30 -4.04
CA PRO A 77 10.49 -13.29 -5.48
C PRO A 77 10.36 -11.88 -6.03
N ILE A 78 11.29 -11.47 -6.88
CA ILE A 78 11.41 -10.11 -7.40
C ILE A 78 11.57 -10.15 -8.92
N LEU A 79 10.86 -9.26 -9.60
CA LEU A 79 11.01 -8.96 -11.01
C LEU A 79 11.46 -7.51 -11.16
N ILE A 80 12.61 -7.29 -11.80
CA ILE A 80 13.18 -5.96 -12.04
C ILE A 80 13.25 -5.70 -13.54
N TYR A 81 12.75 -4.55 -13.97
CA TYR A 81 12.93 -4.02 -15.31
C TYR A 81 13.82 -2.79 -15.21
N LYS A 82 15.00 -2.84 -15.88
CA LYS A 82 16.00 -1.78 -15.84
C LYS A 82 16.21 -1.18 -17.24
N PRO A 83 16.34 0.17 -17.35
CA PRO A 83 16.69 0.83 -18.61
C PRO A 83 18.07 0.38 -19.14
N THR A 84 18.23 0.37 -20.47
CA THR A 84 19.51 0.06 -21.14
C THR A 84 20.33 1.31 -21.43
N THR A 85 19.95 2.49 -20.93
CA THR A 85 20.54 3.80 -21.28
C THR A 85 21.97 4.00 -20.79
N GLY A 86 22.52 3.08 -19.97
CA GLY A 86 23.89 3.16 -19.46
C GLY A 86 24.12 4.23 -18.40
N ALA A 87 23.06 4.80 -17.81
CA ALA A 87 23.21 5.68 -16.65
C ALA A 87 23.89 4.93 -15.49
N ARG A 88 24.69 5.66 -14.70
CA ARG A 88 25.40 5.08 -13.57
C ARG A 88 24.42 4.58 -12.49
N THR A 89 23.40 5.35 -12.21
CA THR A 89 22.35 5.02 -11.23
C THR A 89 20.97 5.41 -11.76
N TYR A 90 19.93 4.68 -11.35
CA TYR A 90 18.55 4.91 -11.71
C TYR A 90 17.69 5.19 -10.47
N PRO A 91 16.68 6.06 -10.56
CA PRO A 91 15.57 6.01 -9.61
C PRO A 91 14.89 4.65 -9.72
N ALA A 92 14.32 4.15 -8.63
CA ALA A 92 13.61 2.87 -8.63
C ALA A 92 12.22 2.99 -8.02
N VAL A 93 11.26 2.28 -8.60
CA VAL A 93 9.87 2.20 -8.13
C VAL A 93 9.50 0.75 -7.87
N ILE A 94 9.09 0.45 -6.63
CA ILE A 94 8.44 -0.81 -6.29
C ILE A 94 6.94 -0.64 -6.59
N PHE A 95 6.39 -1.50 -7.47
CA PHE A 95 4.97 -1.47 -7.79
C PHE A 95 4.31 -2.83 -7.52
N LEU A 96 3.21 -2.83 -6.73
CA LEU A 96 2.63 -4.00 -6.12
C LEU A 96 1.30 -4.39 -6.76
N HIS A 97 1.06 -5.70 -6.91
CA HIS A 97 -0.17 -6.27 -7.45
C HIS A 97 -1.32 -6.27 -6.43
N GLY A 98 -2.55 -6.39 -6.90
CA GLY A 98 -3.74 -6.58 -6.06
C GLY A 98 -3.91 -8.01 -5.57
N THR A 99 -4.89 -8.25 -4.68
CA THR A 99 -5.25 -9.58 -4.19
C THR A 99 -5.47 -10.55 -5.35
N GLY A 100 -4.89 -11.73 -5.27
CA GLY A 100 -4.98 -12.75 -6.31
C GLY A 100 -4.08 -12.48 -7.53
N GLY A 101 -3.27 -11.43 -7.51
CA GLY A 101 -2.29 -11.15 -8.56
C GLY A 101 -0.92 -11.77 -8.31
N LYS A 102 0.07 -11.39 -9.12
CA LYS A 102 1.48 -11.73 -8.97
C LYS A 102 2.35 -10.66 -9.64
N LYS A 103 3.65 -10.68 -9.37
CA LYS A 103 4.60 -9.66 -9.87
C LYS A 103 4.58 -9.48 -11.40
N GLU A 104 4.28 -10.56 -12.16
CA GLU A 104 4.20 -10.49 -13.61
C GLU A 104 3.01 -9.67 -14.14
N ASP A 105 1.95 -9.50 -13.36
CA ASP A 105 0.79 -8.69 -13.75
C ASP A 105 1.17 -7.21 -13.89
N ASN A 106 2.27 -6.82 -13.24
CA ASN A 106 2.80 -5.46 -13.28
C ASN A 106 3.76 -5.19 -14.46
N LYS A 107 4.03 -6.16 -15.35
CA LYS A 107 4.97 -5.99 -16.49
C LYS A 107 4.71 -4.72 -17.31
N LYS A 108 3.45 -4.38 -17.54
CA LYS A 108 3.06 -3.19 -18.30
C LYS A 108 3.56 -1.90 -17.63
N ILE A 109 3.33 -1.73 -16.33
CA ILE A 109 3.78 -0.53 -15.63
C ILE A 109 5.29 -0.51 -15.47
N LEU A 110 5.94 -1.64 -15.18
CA LEU A 110 7.40 -1.74 -15.11
C LEU A 110 8.06 -1.28 -16.42
N TYR A 111 7.53 -1.73 -17.55
CA TYR A 111 8.01 -1.31 -18.87
C TYR A 111 7.81 0.18 -19.15
N GLN A 112 6.67 0.74 -18.70
CA GLN A 112 6.41 2.19 -18.84
C GLN A 112 7.31 3.04 -17.92
N LEU A 113 7.71 2.53 -16.76
CA LEU A 113 8.71 3.17 -15.91
C LEU A 113 10.09 3.17 -16.57
N VAL A 114 10.51 2.04 -17.18
CA VAL A 114 11.77 1.94 -17.93
C VAL A 114 11.85 2.99 -19.05
N LYS A 115 10.76 3.19 -19.80
CA LYS A 115 10.69 4.23 -20.85
C LYS A 115 10.89 5.65 -20.32
N ARG A 116 10.72 5.85 -19.01
CA ARG A 116 10.93 7.13 -18.31
C ARG A 116 12.27 7.20 -17.58
N GLY A 117 13.17 6.22 -17.84
CA GLY A 117 14.47 6.14 -17.18
C GLY A 117 14.41 5.70 -15.70
N ILE A 118 13.33 5.08 -15.30
CA ILE A 118 13.08 4.60 -13.93
C ILE A 118 13.16 3.07 -13.90
N MET A 119 13.92 2.50 -12.97
CA MET A 119 13.94 1.07 -12.72
C MET A 119 12.59 0.66 -12.11
N GLY A 120 11.87 -0.26 -12.74
CA GLY A 120 10.63 -0.82 -12.23
C GLY A 120 10.90 -2.13 -11.48
N VAL A 121 10.36 -2.27 -10.28
CA VAL A 121 10.51 -3.44 -9.41
C VAL A 121 9.13 -3.94 -9.02
N SER A 122 8.90 -5.24 -9.03
CA SER A 122 7.68 -5.85 -8.49
C SER A 122 8.02 -7.11 -7.71
N ILE A 123 7.25 -7.43 -6.69
CA ILE A 123 7.41 -8.63 -5.88
C ILE A 123 6.13 -9.46 -5.88
N ASP A 124 6.25 -10.74 -5.54
CA ASP A 124 5.10 -11.53 -5.11
C ASP A 124 4.86 -11.28 -3.60
N ALA A 125 3.67 -10.80 -3.27
CA ALA A 125 3.21 -10.69 -1.89
C ALA A 125 3.15 -12.07 -1.22
N ARG A 126 3.07 -12.13 0.12
CA ARG A 126 2.92 -13.39 0.85
C ARG A 126 1.76 -14.22 0.29
N PHE A 127 2.00 -15.52 0.05
CA PHE A 127 1.04 -16.49 -0.49
C PHE A 127 0.51 -16.18 -1.90
N HIS A 128 1.33 -15.51 -2.72
CA HIS A 128 1.06 -15.22 -4.12
C HIS A 128 2.25 -15.62 -5.01
N GLY A 129 1.99 -15.83 -6.29
CA GLY A 129 3.02 -16.07 -7.30
C GLY A 129 3.96 -17.22 -6.95
N GLU A 130 5.25 -17.02 -7.04
CA GLU A 130 6.28 -18.05 -6.77
C GLU A 130 6.41 -18.42 -5.28
N ARG A 131 5.67 -17.76 -4.39
CA ARG A 131 5.63 -18.11 -2.96
C ARG A 131 4.64 -19.24 -2.65
N ILE A 132 3.95 -19.76 -3.66
CA ILE A 132 3.04 -20.91 -3.57
C ILE A 132 3.39 -21.95 -4.63
N ALA A 133 2.96 -23.18 -4.39
CA ALA A 133 3.18 -24.26 -5.34
C ALA A 133 2.55 -23.97 -6.71
N GLY A 134 3.33 -24.13 -7.78
CA GLY A 134 2.89 -23.90 -9.16
C GLY A 134 2.87 -22.44 -9.61
N GLY A 135 3.27 -21.47 -8.78
CA GLY A 135 3.39 -20.07 -9.19
C GLY A 135 2.07 -19.39 -9.58
N ALA A 136 0.96 -19.82 -9.00
CA ALA A 136 -0.38 -19.35 -9.33
C ALA A 136 -0.72 -17.99 -8.69
N HIS A 137 -1.93 -17.50 -8.93
CA HIS A 137 -2.40 -16.20 -8.41
C HIS A 137 -2.69 -16.18 -6.89
N GLY A 138 -2.71 -17.30 -6.18
CA GLY A 138 -2.62 -17.37 -4.71
C GLY A 138 -3.88 -17.04 -3.90
N SER A 139 -5.05 -16.89 -4.49
CA SER A 139 -6.26 -16.51 -3.75
C SER A 139 -6.64 -17.52 -2.67
N LYS A 140 -6.55 -18.83 -2.93
CA LYS A 140 -6.89 -19.88 -1.97
C LYS A 140 -5.84 -20.00 -0.86
N GLU A 141 -4.58 -19.96 -1.22
CA GLU A 141 -3.43 -20.06 -0.31
C GLU A 141 -3.39 -18.87 0.64
N TYR A 142 -3.70 -17.68 0.14
CA TYR A 142 -3.79 -16.46 0.95
C TYR A 142 -4.92 -16.53 1.98
N VAL A 143 -6.13 -16.99 1.56
CA VAL A 143 -7.26 -17.20 2.48
C VAL A 143 -6.95 -18.31 3.49
N ALA A 144 -6.32 -19.41 3.06
CA ALA A 144 -5.92 -20.50 3.96
C ALA A 144 -4.91 -20.03 5.00
N ALA A 145 -3.91 -19.24 4.60
CA ALA A 145 -2.92 -18.66 5.52
C ALA A 145 -3.57 -17.72 6.55
N ALA A 146 -4.50 -16.86 6.13
CA ALA A 146 -5.25 -16.00 7.03
C ALA A 146 -6.11 -16.80 8.03
N THR A 147 -6.73 -17.90 7.56
CA THR A 147 -7.51 -18.80 8.42
C THR A 147 -6.61 -19.52 9.43
N ALA A 148 -5.48 -20.06 9.00
CA ALA A 148 -4.51 -20.70 9.89
C ALA A 148 -3.93 -19.70 10.93
N ALA A 149 -3.68 -18.45 10.53
CA ALA A 149 -3.25 -17.41 11.47
C ALA A 149 -4.34 -17.05 12.49
N TRP A 150 -5.62 -17.09 12.09
CA TRP A 150 -6.75 -16.96 13.02
C TRP A 150 -6.79 -18.13 14.01
N GLU A 151 -6.67 -19.35 13.56
CA GLU A 151 -6.74 -20.57 14.38
C GLU A 151 -5.53 -20.76 15.29
N ASN A 152 -4.38 -20.15 14.96
CA ASN A 152 -3.15 -20.25 15.77
C ASN A 152 -3.39 -19.81 17.21
N LYS A 153 -3.06 -20.65 18.19
CA LYS A 153 -3.16 -20.36 19.62
C LYS A 153 -1.80 -19.98 20.25
N ASP A 154 -0.71 -20.21 19.52
CA ASP A 154 0.65 -19.87 19.97
C ASP A 154 0.99 -18.42 19.59
N LYS A 155 0.87 -17.53 20.58
CA LYS A 155 1.18 -16.10 20.39
C LYS A 155 2.62 -15.85 19.95
N ALA A 156 3.57 -16.70 20.36
CA ALA A 156 4.96 -16.54 19.99
C ALA A 156 5.23 -16.88 18.51
N ARG A 157 4.32 -17.61 17.88
CA ARG A 157 4.36 -17.98 16.47
C ARG A 157 3.22 -17.34 15.64
N GLN A 158 2.66 -16.24 16.15
CA GLN A 158 1.61 -15.52 15.40
C GLN A 158 2.20 -14.92 14.13
N THR A 159 1.59 -15.25 13.00
CA THR A 159 1.88 -14.67 11.68
C THR A 159 0.80 -13.65 11.31
N HIS A 160 1.17 -12.72 10.45
CA HIS A 160 0.29 -11.67 9.97
C HIS A 160 0.22 -11.67 8.43
N PRO A 161 -0.20 -12.83 7.80
CA PRO A 161 -0.14 -13.04 6.36
C PRO A 161 -1.00 -12.05 5.58
N PHE A 162 -2.02 -11.51 6.23
CA PHE A 162 -2.87 -10.47 5.68
C PHE A 162 -2.17 -9.12 5.87
N LEU A 163 -1.44 -8.66 4.85
CA LEU A 163 -0.79 -7.35 4.68
C LEU A 163 0.52 -7.12 5.47
N PHE A 164 0.55 -7.34 6.78
CA PHE A 164 1.68 -6.91 7.62
C PHE A 164 2.98 -7.66 7.32
N ASP A 165 2.90 -8.98 7.04
CA ASP A 165 4.09 -9.76 6.70
C ASP A 165 4.73 -9.27 5.38
N THR A 166 3.92 -8.88 4.39
CA THR A 166 4.42 -8.29 3.14
C THR A 166 5.01 -6.89 3.38
N ALA A 167 4.45 -6.09 4.31
CA ALA A 167 5.03 -4.78 4.64
C ALA A 167 6.47 -4.92 5.17
N PHE A 168 6.76 -5.93 6.00
CA PHE A 168 8.12 -6.24 6.41
C PHE A 168 9.00 -6.68 5.23
N ASP A 169 8.50 -7.55 4.35
CA ASP A 169 9.23 -7.95 3.13
C ASP A 169 9.64 -6.72 2.29
N LEU A 170 8.76 -5.72 2.18
CA LEU A 170 9.04 -4.48 1.43
C LEU A 170 10.16 -3.65 2.06
N TRP A 171 10.31 -3.64 3.37
CA TRP A 171 11.48 -3.02 4.01
C TRP A 171 12.77 -3.74 3.62
N ARG A 172 12.74 -5.08 3.57
CA ARG A 172 13.90 -5.88 3.13
C ARG A 172 14.21 -5.69 1.64
N VAL A 173 13.19 -5.57 0.79
CA VAL A 173 13.36 -5.20 -0.63
C VAL A 173 13.96 -3.80 -0.76
N THR A 174 13.53 -2.85 0.08
CA THR A 174 14.13 -1.52 0.13
C THR A 174 15.60 -1.58 0.57
N ASP A 175 15.96 -2.41 1.56
CA ASP A 175 17.36 -2.65 1.94
C ASP A 175 18.18 -3.16 0.75
N TYR A 176 17.65 -4.12 -0.01
CA TYR A 176 18.28 -4.63 -1.21
C TYR A 176 18.50 -3.53 -2.26
N LEU A 177 17.46 -2.73 -2.55
CA LEU A 177 17.56 -1.68 -3.56
C LEU A 177 18.59 -0.62 -3.18
N VAL A 178 18.65 -0.19 -1.93
CA VAL A 178 19.65 0.81 -1.50
C VAL A 178 21.07 0.25 -1.45
N SER A 179 21.25 -1.06 -1.36
CA SER A 179 22.58 -1.71 -1.41
C SER A 179 23.13 -1.84 -2.83
N ARG A 180 22.30 -1.65 -3.86
CA ARG A 180 22.71 -1.79 -5.27
C ARG A 180 23.49 -0.55 -5.74
N SER A 181 24.57 -0.78 -6.45
CA SER A 181 25.40 0.30 -7.03
C SER A 181 24.73 1.02 -8.21
N ASP A 182 23.69 0.42 -8.82
CA ASP A 182 22.95 0.97 -9.95
C ASP A 182 21.62 1.64 -9.56
N VAL A 183 21.30 1.74 -8.27
CA VAL A 183 20.11 2.43 -7.75
C VAL A 183 20.51 3.75 -7.10
N ALA A 184 19.74 4.81 -7.35
CA ALA A 184 19.86 6.10 -6.66
C ALA A 184 19.09 6.02 -5.32
N PRO A 185 19.76 5.87 -4.16
CA PRO A 185 19.09 5.49 -2.89
C PRO A 185 18.13 6.57 -2.36
N ASN A 186 18.30 7.82 -2.79
CA ASN A 186 17.43 8.94 -2.42
C ASN A 186 16.27 9.18 -3.41
N ARG A 187 16.13 8.31 -4.42
CA ARG A 187 15.11 8.40 -5.49
C ARG A 187 14.32 7.10 -5.59
N LEU A 188 13.72 6.69 -4.46
CA LEU A 188 12.89 5.50 -4.37
C LEU A 188 11.42 5.87 -4.33
N GLY A 189 10.61 5.19 -5.13
CA GLY A 189 9.16 5.26 -5.08
C GLY A 189 8.54 3.92 -4.74
N MET A 190 7.32 3.95 -4.24
CA MET A 190 6.50 2.76 -4.01
C MET A 190 5.05 3.05 -4.38
N GLY A 191 4.37 2.10 -4.98
CA GLY A 191 2.96 2.19 -5.27
C GLY A 191 2.35 0.83 -5.53
N GLY A 192 1.03 0.77 -5.62
CA GLY A 192 0.35 -0.48 -5.90
C GLY A 192 -1.15 -0.32 -5.99
N ILE A 193 -1.80 -1.38 -6.46
CA ILE A 193 -3.23 -1.43 -6.71
C ILE A 193 -3.89 -2.27 -5.61
N SER A 194 -4.99 -1.77 -5.01
CA SER A 194 -5.82 -2.51 -4.04
C SER A 194 -4.97 -3.04 -2.87
N MET A 195 -4.82 -4.34 -2.70
CA MET A 195 -3.93 -4.96 -1.70
C MET A 195 -2.53 -4.35 -1.74
N GLY A 196 -1.92 -4.28 -2.93
CA GLY A 196 -0.57 -3.71 -3.09
C GLY A 196 -0.48 -2.23 -2.72
N GLY A 197 -1.57 -1.48 -2.90
CA GLY A 197 -1.65 -0.10 -2.41
C GLY A 197 -1.74 -0.03 -0.88
N ILE A 198 -2.41 -0.99 -0.23
CA ILE A 198 -2.45 -1.09 1.24
C ILE A 198 -1.05 -1.46 1.76
N GLU A 199 -0.40 -2.46 1.19
CA GLU A 199 0.97 -2.84 1.54
C GLU A 199 1.94 -1.67 1.33
N THR A 200 1.71 -0.84 0.30
CA THR A 200 2.47 0.39 0.06
C THR A 200 2.32 1.38 1.21
N TRP A 201 1.10 1.73 1.64
CA TRP A 201 0.96 2.71 2.71
C TRP A 201 1.39 2.17 4.07
N LEU A 202 1.27 0.86 4.31
CA LEU A 202 1.85 0.20 5.49
C LEU A 202 3.38 0.32 5.48
N ALA A 203 4.04 -0.15 4.45
CA ALA A 203 5.50 -0.15 4.39
C ALA A 203 6.09 1.27 4.34
N ALA A 204 5.56 2.15 3.48
CA ALA A 204 6.08 3.50 3.29
C ALA A 204 5.83 4.42 4.49
N SER A 205 4.83 4.16 5.34
CA SER A 205 4.60 4.98 6.54
C SER A 205 5.82 4.98 7.47
N ALA A 206 6.43 3.83 7.70
CA ALA A 206 7.58 3.68 8.59
C ALA A 206 8.95 3.75 7.88
N ASP A 207 8.99 3.58 6.54
CA ASP A 207 10.24 3.63 5.76
C ASP A 207 10.40 4.99 5.05
N GLN A 208 11.19 5.87 5.63
CA GLN A 208 11.45 7.22 5.11
C GLN A 208 12.34 7.24 3.86
N ARG A 209 12.90 6.10 3.44
CA ARG A 209 13.68 5.98 2.19
C ARG A 209 12.79 6.06 0.96
N ILE A 210 11.50 5.70 1.09
CA ILE A 210 10.50 5.84 0.02
C ILE A 210 10.08 7.30 -0.07
N LYS A 211 10.41 7.97 -1.17
CA LYS A 211 10.22 9.42 -1.38
C LYS A 211 8.95 9.77 -2.13
N VAL A 212 8.48 8.85 -3.00
CA VAL A 212 7.29 9.05 -3.83
C VAL A 212 6.34 7.87 -3.65
N ILE A 213 5.08 8.16 -3.33
CA ILE A 213 4.08 7.16 -2.94
C ILE A 213 2.84 7.32 -3.82
N VAL A 214 2.34 6.18 -4.35
CA VAL A 214 1.08 6.14 -5.12
C VAL A 214 0.18 5.05 -4.58
N LEU A 215 -1.03 5.41 -4.20
CA LEU A 215 -2.03 4.54 -3.59
C LEU A 215 -3.25 4.45 -4.53
N ASP A 216 -3.37 3.35 -5.28
CA ASP A 216 -4.46 3.13 -6.22
C ASP A 216 -5.52 2.21 -5.61
N ILE A 217 -6.78 2.69 -5.51
CA ILE A 217 -7.95 2.01 -4.94
C ILE A 217 -7.66 1.27 -3.61
N SER A 218 -6.96 1.91 -2.69
CA SER A 218 -6.42 1.25 -1.48
C SER A 218 -6.59 2.04 -0.18
N VAL A 219 -7.04 3.28 -0.28
CA VAL A 219 -7.18 4.18 0.88
C VAL A 219 -8.58 4.06 1.49
N GLN A 220 -8.64 3.74 2.78
CA GLN A 220 -9.87 3.65 3.57
C GLN A 220 -9.58 3.87 5.05
N SER A 221 -10.60 4.00 5.89
CA SER A 221 -10.49 3.76 7.33
C SER A 221 -11.14 2.42 7.67
N PHE A 222 -10.35 1.51 8.26
CA PHE A 222 -10.85 0.23 8.78
C PHE A 222 -11.83 0.46 9.92
N LYS A 223 -11.50 1.41 10.82
CA LYS A 223 -12.40 1.81 11.91
C LYS A 223 -13.73 2.32 11.39
N TRP A 224 -13.71 3.27 10.44
CA TRP A 224 -14.95 3.82 9.89
C TRP A 224 -15.78 2.73 9.20
N SER A 225 -15.14 1.86 8.42
CA SER A 225 -15.81 0.75 7.72
C SER A 225 -16.48 -0.21 8.70
N LEU A 226 -15.80 -0.51 9.81
CA LEU A 226 -16.32 -1.38 10.87
C LEU A 226 -17.51 -0.71 11.60
N ASP A 227 -17.38 0.57 11.97
CA ASP A 227 -18.38 1.31 12.73
C ASP A 227 -19.66 1.59 11.91
N ASN A 228 -19.54 1.68 10.58
CA ASN A 228 -20.65 2.00 9.68
C ASN A 228 -21.18 0.80 8.88
N ASN A 229 -20.80 -0.45 9.25
CA ASN A 229 -21.19 -1.68 8.54
C ASN A 229 -20.86 -1.63 7.02
N LYS A 230 -19.68 -1.12 6.66
CA LYS A 230 -19.16 -1.02 5.28
C LYS A 230 -17.88 -1.85 5.09
N TRP A 231 -17.77 -2.96 5.80
CA TRP A 231 -16.62 -3.85 5.82
C TRP A 231 -16.67 -5.00 4.81
N GLN A 232 -17.82 -5.25 4.15
CA GLN A 232 -18.10 -6.45 3.35
C GLN A 232 -17.09 -6.65 2.22
N GLY A 233 -16.75 -5.60 1.49
CA GLY A 233 -15.77 -5.68 0.41
C GLY A 233 -14.40 -6.12 0.92
N ARG A 234 -13.91 -5.52 2.01
CA ARG A 234 -12.63 -5.89 2.62
C ARG A 234 -12.64 -7.31 3.20
N VAL A 235 -13.69 -7.68 3.88
CA VAL A 235 -13.87 -9.03 4.46
C VAL A 235 -13.88 -10.11 3.37
N GLY A 236 -14.47 -9.82 2.21
CA GLY A 236 -14.52 -10.72 1.06
C GLY A 236 -13.13 -11.20 0.59
N THR A 237 -12.08 -10.42 0.80
CA THR A 237 -10.71 -10.78 0.36
C THR A 237 -10.10 -11.93 1.17
N ILE A 238 -10.54 -12.15 2.41
CA ILE A 238 -10.15 -13.25 3.29
C ILE A 238 -11.38 -13.86 3.99
N GLN A 239 -12.48 -14.02 3.26
CA GLN A 239 -13.77 -14.43 3.82
C GLN A 239 -13.69 -15.70 4.66
N GLY A 240 -12.88 -16.69 4.24
CA GLY A 240 -12.72 -17.95 4.97
C GLY A 240 -12.27 -17.76 6.42
N ALA A 241 -11.33 -16.87 6.67
CA ALA A 241 -10.87 -16.56 8.04
C ALA A 241 -12.00 -15.93 8.88
N HIS A 242 -12.79 -15.05 8.30
CA HIS A 242 -13.92 -14.42 8.99
C HIS A 242 -15.06 -15.39 9.29
N LEU A 243 -15.36 -16.30 8.36
CA LEU A 243 -16.37 -17.36 8.58
C LEU A 243 -15.91 -18.34 9.68
N GLN A 244 -14.64 -18.72 9.66
CA GLN A 244 -14.07 -19.56 10.74
C GLN A 244 -14.15 -18.84 12.09
N ALA A 245 -13.81 -17.56 12.13
CA ALA A 245 -13.91 -16.76 13.36
C ALA A 245 -15.36 -16.65 13.87
N ALA A 246 -16.33 -16.45 12.99
CA ALA A 246 -17.73 -16.43 13.38
C ALA A 246 -18.14 -17.74 14.04
N LYS A 247 -17.79 -18.88 13.42
CA LYS A 247 -18.04 -20.22 13.97
C LYS A 247 -17.39 -20.42 15.34
N ASP A 248 -16.11 -20.08 15.48
CA ASP A 248 -15.35 -20.25 16.73
C ASP A 248 -15.89 -19.39 17.88
N LEU A 249 -16.48 -18.24 17.54
CA LEU A 249 -17.08 -17.30 18.49
C LEU A 249 -18.58 -17.57 18.76
N GLY A 250 -19.16 -18.62 18.14
CA GLY A 250 -20.57 -18.99 18.28
C GLY A 250 -21.54 -18.06 17.58
N ASP A 251 -21.09 -17.31 16.56
CA ASP A 251 -21.95 -16.44 15.75
C ASP A 251 -22.49 -17.18 14.52
N SER A 252 -23.76 -17.01 14.21
CA SER A 252 -24.38 -17.59 13.03
C SER A 252 -24.09 -16.80 11.74
N THR A 253 -23.64 -15.55 11.86
CA THR A 253 -23.39 -14.64 10.74
C THR A 253 -22.17 -13.77 10.99
N LEU A 254 -21.63 -13.19 9.91
CA LEU A 254 -20.60 -12.16 10.00
C LEU A 254 -21.20 -10.88 10.63
N ASN A 255 -20.49 -10.35 11.62
CA ASN A 255 -20.90 -9.14 12.33
C ASN A 255 -19.66 -8.37 12.84
N LYS A 256 -19.88 -7.14 13.34
CA LYS A 256 -18.81 -6.27 13.82
C LYS A 256 -17.85 -6.96 14.82
N ARG A 257 -18.37 -7.83 15.72
CA ARG A 257 -17.59 -8.51 16.75
C ARG A 257 -16.57 -9.48 16.14
N ASN A 258 -17.03 -10.41 15.31
CA ASN A 258 -16.14 -11.43 14.74
C ASN A 258 -15.18 -10.86 13.68
N ILE A 259 -15.59 -9.83 12.93
CA ILE A 259 -14.73 -9.12 12.00
C ILE A 259 -13.62 -8.37 12.74
N LYS A 260 -13.98 -7.62 13.79
CA LYS A 260 -12.98 -6.93 14.61
C LYS A 260 -12.00 -7.92 15.22
N ALA A 261 -12.47 -9.06 15.73
CA ALA A 261 -11.60 -10.08 16.31
C ALA A 261 -10.55 -10.63 15.35
N VAL A 262 -10.93 -10.85 14.07
CA VAL A 262 -9.98 -11.26 13.02
C VAL A 262 -8.99 -10.13 12.75
N TRP A 263 -9.47 -8.90 12.56
CA TRP A 263 -8.59 -7.77 12.29
C TRP A 263 -7.63 -7.48 13.45
N ASP A 264 -8.10 -7.49 14.69
CA ASP A 264 -7.24 -7.29 15.87
C ASP A 264 -6.14 -8.36 15.95
N LYS A 265 -6.41 -9.58 15.49
CA LYS A 265 -5.44 -10.68 15.54
C LYS A 265 -4.46 -10.67 14.36
N LEU A 266 -4.94 -10.42 13.14
CA LEU A 266 -4.14 -10.46 11.92
C LEU A 266 -3.50 -9.11 11.58
N LEU A 267 -4.12 -8.03 12.00
CA LEU A 267 -3.70 -6.64 11.79
C LEU A 267 -3.81 -5.87 13.11
N PRO A 268 -2.98 -6.16 14.12
CA PRO A 268 -3.05 -5.49 15.41
C PRO A 268 -3.15 -3.97 15.26
N HIS A 269 -4.10 -3.35 15.96
CA HIS A 269 -4.34 -1.90 15.98
C HIS A 269 -4.76 -1.26 14.66
N ILE A 270 -5.17 -2.03 13.64
CA ILE A 270 -5.60 -1.48 12.33
C ILE A 270 -6.91 -0.68 12.42
N THR A 271 -7.71 -0.87 13.45
CA THR A 271 -8.94 -0.11 13.69
C THR A 271 -8.76 1.05 14.67
N ASP A 272 -7.54 1.30 15.10
CA ASP A 272 -7.20 2.40 16.03
C ASP A 272 -5.89 3.08 15.63
N GLU A 273 -4.79 2.83 16.31
CA GLU A 273 -3.51 3.54 16.14
C GLU A 273 -2.93 3.40 14.72
N PHE A 274 -3.04 2.22 14.09
CA PHE A 274 -2.47 1.95 12.77
C PHE A 274 -3.50 1.97 11.65
N ASP A 275 -4.68 2.58 11.88
CA ASP A 275 -5.63 2.81 10.81
C ASP A 275 -5.04 3.71 9.72
N CYS A 276 -5.50 3.52 8.50
CA CYS A 276 -5.01 4.27 7.32
C CYS A 276 -4.95 5.80 7.54
N PRO A 277 -5.98 6.46 8.13
CA PRO A 277 -5.89 7.90 8.45
C PRO A 277 -4.71 8.26 9.34
N SER A 278 -4.34 7.40 10.28
CA SER A 278 -3.19 7.62 11.16
C SER A 278 -1.87 7.46 10.41
N LEU A 279 -1.70 6.38 9.65
CA LEU A 279 -0.45 6.08 8.96
C LEU A 279 -0.17 7.01 7.77
N LEU A 280 -1.20 7.51 7.07
CA LEU A 280 -0.99 8.45 5.97
C LEU A 280 -0.39 9.80 6.41
N ARG A 281 -0.58 10.22 7.66
CA ARG A 281 0.07 11.43 8.22
C ARG A 281 1.59 11.34 8.18
N LEU A 282 2.14 10.13 8.36
CA LEU A 282 3.58 9.88 8.39
C LEU A 282 4.25 10.06 7.02
N MET A 283 3.48 10.16 5.95
CA MET A 283 4.01 10.36 4.60
C MET A 283 4.43 11.81 4.33
N ALA A 284 3.85 12.77 5.05
CA ALA A 284 4.22 14.18 4.91
C ALA A 284 5.67 14.44 5.36
N PRO A 285 6.48 15.17 4.60
CA PRO A 285 6.17 15.95 3.39
C PRO A 285 6.56 15.24 2.07
N ARG A 286 6.60 13.92 2.02
CA ARG A 286 6.94 13.13 0.82
C ARG A 286 5.84 13.24 -0.25
N ALA A 287 6.16 12.97 -1.53
CA ALA A 287 5.16 13.07 -2.59
C ALA A 287 4.13 11.93 -2.50
N LEU A 288 2.85 12.24 -2.30
CA LEU A 288 1.75 11.29 -2.16
C LEU A 288 0.65 11.55 -3.19
N LEU A 289 0.34 10.53 -4.01
CA LEU A 289 -0.83 10.49 -4.87
C LEU A 289 -1.80 9.42 -4.35
N VAL A 290 -3.06 9.81 -4.18
CA VAL A 290 -4.17 8.91 -3.84
C VAL A 290 -5.15 8.91 -5.01
N VAL A 291 -5.37 7.77 -5.65
CA VAL A 291 -6.40 7.63 -6.67
C VAL A 291 -7.40 6.56 -6.25
N GLY A 292 -8.67 6.76 -6.58
CA GLY A 292 -9.74 5.87 -6.16
C GLY A 292 -11.00 6.03 -6.98
N THR A 293 -12.07 5.37 -6.57
CA THR A 293 -13.36 5.38 -7.26
C THR A 293 -14.49 5.63 -6.28
N GLU A 294 -15.57 6.26 -6.77
CA GLU A 294 -16.65 6.78 -5.93
C GLU A 294 -17.45 5.67 -5.22
N ASN A 295 -17.73 4.57 -5.92
CA ASN A 295 -18.59 3.48 -5.44
C ASN A 295 -17.79 2.24 -4.99
N ASP A 296 -16.54 2.40 -4.59
CA ASP A 296 -15.67 1.31 -4.19
C ASP A 296 -16.16 0.63 -2.89
N PRO A 297 -16.60 -0.64 -2.94
CA PRO A 297 -17.03 -1.35 -1.75
C PRO A 297 -15.87 -1.80 -0.84
N ASN A 298 -14.65 -1.88 -1.38
CA ASN A 298 -13.45 -2.27 -0.64
C ASN A 298 -12.79 -1.08 0.05
N CYS A 299 -12.96 0.12 -0.53
CA CYS A 299 -12.43 1.38 -0.03
C CYS A 299 -13.54 2.44 0.01
N PRO A 300 -14.55 2.30 0.89
CA PRO A 300 -15.70 3.19 0.93
C PRO A 300 -15.29 4.66 1.02
N LEU A 301 -15.82 5.48 0.11
CA LEU A 301 -15.41 6.87 -0.09
C LEU A 301 -15.43 7.72 1.20
N PRO A 302 -16.43 7.60 2.12
CA PRO A 302 -16.37 8.36 3.38
C PRO A 302 -15.14 8.02 4.24
N GLY A 303 -14.78 6.74 4.35
CA GLY A 303 -13.56 6.30 5.05
C GLY A 303 -12.28 6.78 4.36
N ALA A 304 -12.26 6.76 3.02
CA ALA A 304 -11.17 7.30 2.23
C ALA A 304 -11.03 8.83 2.39
N ASN A 305 -12.16 9.55 2.51
CA ASN A 305 -12.17 10.99 2.77
C ASN A 305 -11.54 11.33 4.12
N ILE A 306 -11.85 10.57 5.17
CA ILE A 306 -11.24 10.73 6.50
C ILE A 306 -9.72 10.54 6.41
N ALA A 307 -9.26 9.49 5.75
CA ALA A 307 -7.84 9.22 5.60
C ALA A 307 -7.11 10.32 4.83
N TYR A 308 -7.68 10.79 3.73
CA TYR A 308 -7.10 11.88 2.94
C TYR A 308 -7.08 13.20 3.71
N ALA A 309 -8.15 13.53 4.42
CA ALA A 309 -8.22 14.76 5.23
C ALA A 309 -7.17 14.75 6.36
N SER A 310 -7.01 13.61 7.03
CA SER A 310 -5.97 13.44 8.06
C SER A 310 -4.56 13.62 7.50
N ALA A 311 -4.27 13.03 6.34
CA ALA A 311 -3.00 13.25 5.64
C ALA A 311 -2.83 14.74 5.27
N MET A 312 -3.84 15.37 4.66
CA MET A 312 -3.79 16.78 4.22
C MET A 312 -3.42 17.72 5.36
N GLN A 313 -3.95 17.51 6.57
CA GLN A 313 -3.57 18.31 7.74
C GLN A 313 -2.08 18.22 8.05
N ALA A 314 -1.49 17.00 7.96
CA ALA A 314 -0.06 16.82 8.14
C ALA A 314 0.77 17.52 7.03
N TYR A 315 0.27 17.52 5.78
CA TYR A 315 0.93 18.26 4.70
C TYR A 315 0.82 19.78 4.85
N ILE A 316 -0.32 20.27 5.34
CA ILE A 316 -0.49 21.70 5.68
C ILE A 316 0.51 22.11 6.76
N SER A 317 0.61 21.35 7.86
CA SER A 317 1.52 21.65 8.97
C SER A 317 3.00 21.68 8.57
N LYS A 318 3.35 20.98 7.49
CA LYS A 318 4.72 20.90 6.93
C LYS A 318 4.93 21.80 5.70
N ASN A 319 3.97 22.68 5.36
CA ASN A 319 4.00 23.55 4.17
C ASN A 319 4.27 22.78 2.87
N ALA A 320 3.67 21.60 2.70
CA ALA A 320 3.96 20.66 1.62
C ALA A 320 2.71 20.26 0.80
N THR A 321 1.68 21.09 0.78
CA THR A 321 0.40 20.79 0.10
C THR A 321 0.53 20.56 -1.41
N ASN A 322 1.59 21.06 -2.02
CA ASN A 322 1.92 20.81 -3.42
C ASN A 322 2.45 19.36 -3.69
N LYS A 323 2.75 18.62 -2.63
CA LYS A 323 3.25 17.24 -2.68
C LYS A 323 2.20 16.16 -2.37
N ILE A 324 0.95 16.56 -2.16
CA ILE A 324 -0.17 15.63 -2.03
C ILE A 324 -1.20 15.92 -3.11
N SER A 325 -1.73 14.86 -3.73
CA SER A 325 -2.78 14.97 -4.75
C SER A 325 -3.77 13.83 -4.64
N ARG A 326 -4.96 14.04 -5.13
CA ARG A 326 -6.04 13.05 -5.13
C ARG A 326 -6.85 13.12 -6.41
N ASP A 327 -7.31 11.95 -6.90
CA ASP A 327 -8.33 11.82 -7.92
C ASP A 327 -9.33 10.72 -7.56
N ILE A 328 -10.63 10.97 -7.79
CA ILE A 328 -11.71 9.99 -7.55
C ILE A 328 -12.55 9.89 -8.81
N ALA A 329 -12.43 8.77 -9.51
CA ALA A 329 -13.22 8.50 -10.69
C ALA A 329 -14.70 8.26 -10.32
N PRO A 330 -15.64 9.05 -10.90
CA PRO A 330 -17.05 9.00 -10.54
C PRO A 330 -17.72 7.72 -11.03
N LYS A 331 -18.74 7.25 -10.29
CA LYS A 331 -19.65 6.15 -10.65
C LYS A 331 -18.99 4.78 -10.88
N LEU A 332 -17.70 4.64 -10.59
CA LEU A 332 -16.97 3.38 -10.74
C LEU A 332 -16.88 2.63 -9.41
N PHE A 333 -16.81 1.30 -9.50
CA PHE A 333 -16.56 0.39 -8.40
C PHE A 333 -15.06 0.14 -8.24
N HIS A 334 -14.65 -0.92 -7.56
CA HIS A 334 -13.25 -1.25 -7.26
C HIS A 334 -12.44 -1.56 -8.53
N THR A 335 -11.98 -0.53 -9.21
CA THR A 335 -11.21 -0.64 -10.47
C THR A 335 -10.21 0.50 -10.65
N SER A 336 -9.02 0.19 -11.17
CA SER A 336 -8.04 1.18 -11.61
C SER A 336 -8.36 1.60 -13.04
N THR A 337 -8.33 2.91 -13.33
CA THR A 337 -8.66 3.44 -14.65
C THR A 337 -7.40 3.70 -15.50
N PRO A 338 -7.52 3.81 -16.84
CA PRO A 338 -6.40 4.27 -17.67
C PRO A 338 -5.86 5.64 -17.25
N GLU A 339 -6.72 6.54 -16.76
CA GLU A 339 -6.35 7.86 -16.26
C GLU A 339 -5.52 7.72 -14.97
N HIS A 340 -5.94 6.87 -14.02
CA HIS A 340 -5.17 6.56 -12.80
C HIS A 340 -3.80 5.99 -13.14
N PHE A 341 -3.72 5.08 -14.11
CA PHE A 341 -2.46 4.52 -14.59
C PHE A 341 -1.54 5.61 -15.15
N LYS A 342 -2.08 6.54 -15.94
CA LYS A 342 -1.31 7.67 -16.48
C LYS A 342 -0.85 8.59 -15.35
N MET A 343 -1.73 8.97 -14.43
CA MET A 343 -1.40 9.82 -13.27
C MET A 343 -0.31 9.20 -12.42
N THR A 344 -0.36 7.89 -12.18
CA THR A 344 0.66 7.12 -11.46
C THR A 344 2.05 7.29 -12.09
N LEU A 345 2.15 7.07 -13.39
CA LEU A 345 3.41 7.21 -14.12
C LEU A 345 3.94 8.64 -14.13
N ASP A 346 3.06 9.61 -14.33
CA ASP A 346 3.42 11.03 -14.35
C ASP A 346 3.85 11.50 -12.96
N TRP A 347 3.22 10.98 -11.89
CA TRP A 347 3.59 11.30 -10.51
C TRP A 347 5.00 10.81 -10.17
N PHE A 348 5.31 9.55 -10.49
CA PHE A 348 6.67 9.04 -10.32
C PHE A 348 7.69 9.83 -11.14
N SER A 349 7.39 10.16 -12.38
CA SER A 349 8.30 10.93 -13.24
C SER A 349 8.54 12.35 -12.74
N LYS A 350 7.54 12.97 -12.11
CA LYS A 350 7.63 14.34 -11.59
C LYS A 350 8.49 14.43 -10.32
N TRP A 351 8.46 13.40 -9.46
CA TRP A 351 9.01 13.50 -8.12
C TRP A 351 10.25 12.64 -7.87
N LEU A 352 10.55 11.69 -8.76
CA LEU A 352 11.80 10.93 -8.82
C LEU A 352 12.75 11.51 -9.86
#